data_62dc8a0e0fedd97e5ce7b28f4f5976fa
#
_entry.id   62dc8a0e0fedd97e5ce7b28f4f5976fa
#
_cell.length_a   1.000
_cell.length_b   1.000
_cell.length_c   1.000
_cell.angle_alpha   90.00
_cell.angle_beta   90.00
_cell.angle_gamma   90.00
#
_symmetry.space_group_name_H-M   'P 1'
#
loop_
_entity.id
_entity.type
_entity.pdbx_description
1 polymer ?
#
loop_
_entity_poly.entity_id
_entity_poly.type
_entity_poly.pdbx_seq_one_letter_code
_entity_poly.pdbx_strand_id
1 'polypeptide(L)'
;MEGAFQNGAGSIIVTNPFNPGGYVFTEAQLDELCALASRYNARVIVDEIHAPLVYEGSHVCAAANNPDVCITVTATSKAWNVAGLKCAQLILSNDEDVQAWNAVSPVAKDGVGTLGIVAAEACYDHGREFLDEEIAQLKANRDWLVENLPKAVPGIEIEVPQATYLMFLNFKGTKLDTEKPAAWLRRHAKVAMN
;
A
#
# COMPACT_ATOMS: atom_id res chain seq x y z
N MET A 1 2.55 14.30 12.99
CA MET A 1 1.92 13.13 13.64
C MET A 1 1.75 13.34 15.14
N GLU A 2 2.80 13.66 15.87
CA GLU A 2 2.74 13.83 17.35
C GLU A 2 1.65 14.81 17.80
N GLY A 3 1.51 15.95 17.14
CA GLY A 3 0.44 16.92 17.46
C GLY A 3 -0.99 16.36 17.30
N ALA A 4 -1.20 15.39 16.41
CA ALA A 4 -2.51 14.73 16.30
C ALA A 4 -2.78 13.83 17.51
N PHE A 5 -1.79 13.08 17.97
CA PHE A 5 -1.91 12.25 19.17
C PHE A 5 -2.09 13.11 20.43
N GLN A 6 -1.37 14.23 20.57
CA GLN A 6 -1.56 15.21 21.64
C GLN A 6 -2.98 15.78 21.66
N ASN A 7 -3.61 15.87 20.51
CA ASN A 7 -5.01 16.32 20.36
C ASN A 7 -6.04 15.19 20.43
N GLY A 8 -5.65 14.01 20.88
CA GLY A 8 -6.57 12.90 21.18
C GLY A 8 -6.80 11.91 20.02
N ALA A 9 -5.97 11.90 18.97
CA ALA A 9 -6.04 10.84 17.98
C ALA A 9 -5.63 9.49 18.62
N GLY A 10 -6.55 8.51 18.61
CA GLY A 10 -6.34 7.18 19.18
C GLY A 10 -5.76 6.17 18.18
N SER A 11 -5.62 6.52 16.90
CA SER A 11 -5.04 5.65 15.89
C SER A 11 -4.48 6.43 14.71
N ILE A 12 -3.58 5.78 13.97
CA ILE A 12 -3.08 6.23 12.67
C ILE A 12 -3.16 5.08 11.67
N ILE A 13 -3.52 5.38 10.43
CA ILE A 13 -3.44 4.44 9.31
C ILE A 13 -2.22 4.79 8.47
N VAL A 14 -1.40 3.79 8.19
CA VAL A 14 -0.19 3.90 7.36
C VAL A 14 -0.25 2.84 6.27
N THR A 15 0.11 3.21 5.04
CA THR A 15 0.26 2.24 3.94
C THR A 15 1.74 1.90 3.77
N ASN A 16 2.10 0.63 3.85
CA ASN A 16 3.47 0.14 3.64
C ASN A 16 3.47 -1.11 2.75
N PRO A 17 3.92 -1.01 1.50
CA PRO A 17 4.47 0.16 0.77
C PRO A 17 3.49 1.33 0.61
N PHE A 18 4.04 2.54 0.54
CA PHE A 18 3.25 3.77 0.48
C PHE A 18 2.57 3.96 -0.88
N ASN A 19 1.27 4.17 -0.87
CA ASN A 19 0.48 4.50 -2.04
C ASN A 19 0.15 6.02 -2.03
N PRO A 20 0.50 6.80 -3.08
CA PRO A 20 0.90 6.37 -4.43
C PRO A 20 2.42 6.35 -4.70
N GLY A 21 3.27 6.79 -3.79
CA GLY A 21 4.70 7.02 -4.05
C GLY A 21 5.55 5.75 -4.20
N GLY A 22 5.04 4.57 -3.81
CA GLY A 22 5.76 3.30 -3.91
C GLY A 22 6.96 3.18 -2.97
N TYR A 23 7.03 4.03 -1.95
CA TYR A 23 8.06 4.02 -0.92
C TYR A 23 7.86 2.85 0.04
N VAL A 24 8.94 2.19 0.43
CA VAL A 24 8.95 1.12 1.44
C VAL A 24 9.58 1.65 2.71
N PHE A 25 8.83 1.61 3.82
CA PHE A 25 9.34 2.06 5.11
C PHE A 25 10.44 1.13 5.61
N THR A 26 11.50 1.73 6.17
CA THR A 26 12.53 0.97 6.87
C THR A 26 12.03 0.51 8.24
N GLU A 27 12.65 -0.53 8.80
CA GLU A 27 12.37 -1.03 10.15
C GLU A 27 12.46 0.10 11.19
N ALA A 28 13.54 0.88 11.16
CA ALA A 28 13.75 2.00 12.09
C ALA A 28 12.62 3.06 12.02
N GLN A 29 12.08 3.34 10.83
CA GLN A 29 10.98 4.29 10.68
C GLN A 29 9.66 3.74 11.24
N LEU A 30 9.42 2.44 11.05
CA LEU A 30 8.23 1.78 11.60
C LEU A 30 8.32 1.70 13.13
N ASP A 31 9.49 1.36 13.68
CA ASP A 31 9.72 1.31 15.13
C ASP A 31 9.58 2.69 15.77
N GLU A 32 10.10 3.75 15.14
CA GLU A 32 9.92 5.13 15.61
C GLU A 32 8.45 5.54 15.64
N LEU A 33 7.70 5.20 14.57
CA LEU A 33 6.25 5.46 14.50
C LEU A 33 5.49 4.71 15.60
N CYS A 34 5.80 3.43 15.79
CA CYS A 34 5.14 2.59 16.79
C CYS A 34 5.48 3.06 18.22
N ALA A 35 6.73 3.41 18.49
CA ALA A 35 7.13 4.00 19.75
C ALA A 35 6.43 5.34 20.02
N LEU A 36 6.24 6.16 18.99
CA LEU A 36 5.48 7.40 19.11
C LEU A 36 4.01 7.10 19.44
N ALA A 37 3.34 6.20 18.72
CA ALA A 37 1.95 5.84 18.97
C ALA A 37 1.75 5.26 20.36
N SER A 38 2.63 4.36 20.79
CA SER A 38 2.61 3.73 22.12
C SER A 38 2.66 4.76 23.26
N ARG A 39 3.46 5.82 23.14
CA ARG A 39 3.54 6.90 24.16
C ARG A 39 2.20 7.60 24.39
N TYR A 40 1.31 7.58 23.42
CA TYR A 40 -0.02 8.19 23.49
C TYR A 40 -1.14 7.15 23.61
N ASN A 41 -0.81 5.90 23.88
CA ASN A 41 -1.77 4.78 23.93
C ASN A 41 -2.62 4.70 22.62
N ALA A 42 -1.99 5.00 21.49
CA ALA A 42 -2.61 4.98 20.18
C ALA A 42 -2.20 3.72 19.40
N ARG A 43 -3.00 3.35 18.40
CA ARG A 43 -2.80 2.17 17.55
C ARG A 43 -2.29 2.57 16.17
N VAL A 44 -1.47 1.69 15.59
CA VAL A 44 -0.99 1.81 14.21
C VAL A 44 -1.65 0.73 13.36
N ILE A 45 -2.51 1.14 12.43
CA ILE A 45 -3.12 0.24 11.46
C ILE A 45 -2.28 0.33 10.19
N VAL A 46 -1.63 -0.78 9.82
CA VAL A 46 -0.73 -0.84 8.67
C VAL A 46 -1.43 -1.58 7.52
N ASP A 47 -1.71 -0.84 6.45
CA ASP A 47 -2.20 -1.42 5.21
C ASP A 47 -1.00 -1.93 4.39
N GLU A 48 -0.84 -3.24 4.36
CA GLU A 48 0.23 -3.96 3.68
C GLU A 48 -0.23 -4.62 2.36
N ILE A 49 -1.32 -4.15 1.79
CA ILE A 49 -1.90 -4.73 0.57
C ILE A 49 -0.94 -4.74 -0.63
N HIS A 50 0.03 -3.84 -0.65
CA HIS A 50 1.08 -3.77 -1.68
C HIS A 50 2.38 -4.49 -1.29
N ALA A 51 2.47 -5.09 -0.11
CA ALA A 51 3.67 -5.77 0.37
C ALA A 51 4.25 -6.81 -0.60
N PRO A 52 3.43 -7.66 -1.26
CA PRO A 52 3.98 -8.61 -2.22
C PRO A 52 4.55 -7.97 -3.49
N LEU A 53 4.23 -6.70 -3.78
CA LEU A 53 4.67 -5.97 -4.98
C LEU A 53 5.94 -5.13 -4.76
N VAL A 54 6.77 -5.49 -3.78
CA VAL A 54 8.10 -4.90 -3.61
C VAL A 54 9.07 -5.51 -4.61
N TYR A 55 9.65 -4.68 -5.47
CA TYR A 55 10.62 -5.10 -6.49
C TYR A 55 12.01 -4.48 -6.28
N GLU A 56 12.18 -3.69 -5.23
CA GLU A 56 13.47 -3.15 -4.82
C GLU A 56 13.57 -3.09 -3.29
N GLY A 57 14.53 -3.79 -2.71
CA GLY A 57 14.65 -3.99 -1.27
C GLY A 57 13.78 -5.13 -0.75
N SER A 58 13.29 -4.99 0.47
CA SER A 58 12.40 -5.96 1.12
C SER A 58 11.32 -5.26 1.93
N HIS A 59 10.13 -5.84 1.95
CA HIS A 59 9.07 -5.40 2.84
C HIS A 59 9.41 -5.69 4.30
N VAL A 60 9.07 -4.76 5.19
CA VAL A 60 9.16 -4.91 6.65
C VAL A 60 7.75 -4.86 7.23
N CYS A 61 7.34 -5.92 7.90
CA CYS A 61 6.07 -5.97 8.62
C CYS A 61 6.22 -5.27 9.98
N ALA A 62 5.49 -4.19 10.21
CA ALA A 62 5.57 -3.43 11.47
C ALA A 62 5.16 -4.25 12.69
N ALA A 63 4.19 -5.15 12.55
CA ALA A 63 3.69 -5.99 13.63
C ALA A 63 4.71 -7.05 14.10
N ALA A 64 5.74 -7.37 13.28
CA ALA A 64 6.77 -8.34 13.68
C ALA A 64 7.56 -7.88 14.91
N ASN A 65 7.86 -6.58 15.01
CA ASN A 65 8.59 -5.99 16.12
C ASN A 65 7.67 -5.27 17.11
N ASN A 66 6.47 -4.90 16.71
CA ASN A 66 5.55 -4.08 17.50
C ASN A 66 4.14 -4.69 17.58
N PRO A 67 4.00 -5.95 18.03
CA PRO A 67 2.73 -6.69 17.99
C PRO A 67 1.63 -6.04 18.83
N ASP A 68 1.97 -5.38 19.93
CA ASP A 68 1.00 -4.76 20.86
C ASP A 68 0.45 -3.42 20.35
N VAL A 69 1.10 -2.82 19.36
CA VAL A 69 0.74 -1.51 18.83
C VAL A 69 0.11 -1.61 17.45
N CYS A 70 0.53 -2.61 16.65
CA CYS A 70 0.18 -2.73 15.25
C CYS A 70 -0.98 -3.69 15.00
N ILE A 71 -1.82 -3.30 14.05
CA ILE A 71 -2.81 -4.16 13.39
C ILE A 71 -2.48 -4.15 11.91
N THR A 72 -2.28 -5.33 11.31
CA THR A 72 -2.00 -5.43 9.87
C THR A 72 -3.26 -5.74 9.08
N VAL A 73 -3.46 -5.01 7.99
CA VAL A 73 -4.52 -5.26 7.00
C VAL A 73 -3.86 -5.57 5.67
N THR A 74 -4.28 -6.66 5.03
CA THR A 74 -3.74 -7.06 3.73
C THR A 74 -4.78 -7.77 2.88
N ALA A 75 -4.45 -8.06 1.62
CA ALA A 75 -5.30 -8.83 0.72
C ALA A 75 -4.50 -9.31 -0.50
N THR A 76 -4.98 -10.36 -1.14
CA THR A 76 -4.44 -10.85 -2.43
C THR A 76 -4.85 -9.98 -3.62
N SER A 77 -5.77 -9.04 -3.42
CA SER A 77 -6.48 -8.32 -4.47
C SER A 77 -5.58 -7.48 -5.39
N LYS A 78 -4.45 -6.97 -4.89
CA LYS A 78 -3.52 -6.14 -5.67
C LYS A 78 -2.46 -6.97 -6.37
N ALA A 79 -1.79 -7.83 -5.62
CA ALA A 79 -0.68 -8.64 -6.10
C ALA A 79 -1.07 -9.75 -7.09
N TRP A 80 -2.33 -10.18 -7.07
CA TRP A 80 -2.85 -11.22 -7.98
C TRP A 80 -4.04 -10.74 -8.82
N ASN A 81 -4.27 -9.44 -8.87
CA ASN A 81 -5.30 -8.82 -9.71
C ASN A 81 -6.73 -9.40 -9.50
N VAL A 82 -7.07 -9.74 -8.24
CA VAL A 82 -8.36 -10.34 -7.87
C VAL A 82 -9.26 -9.41 -7.05
N ALA A 83 -9.12 -8.10 -7.20
CA ALA A 83 -9.85 -7.09 -6.42
C ALA A 83 -11.39 -7.24 -6.49
N GLY A 84 -11.92 -7.76 -7.59
CA GLY A 84 -13.35 -7.99 -7.77
C GLY A 84 -13.93 -9.04 -6.81
N LEU A 85 -13.11 -9.92 -6.24
CA LEU A 85 -13.54 -10.99 -5.35
C LEU A 85 -13.62 -10.57 -3.87
N LYS A 86 -13.10 -9.39 -3.52
CA LYS A 86 -13.31 -8.71 -2.22
C LYS A 86 -13.03 -9.58 -0.99
N CYS A 87 -11.82 -10.13 -0.91
CA CYS A 87 -11.32 -10.84 0.27
C CYS A 87 -10.13 -10.07 0.85
N ALA A 88 -10.20 -9.68 2.10
CA ALA A 88 -9.12 -9.06 2.84
C ALA A 88 -8.89 -9.80 4.17
N GLN A 89 -7.69 -9.71 4.69
CA GLN A 89 -7.28 -10.30 5.95
C GLN A 89 -6.95 -9.20 6.95
N LEU A 90 -7.44 -9.38 8.17
CA LEU A 90 -7.05 -8.62 9.35
C LEU A 90 -6.16 -9.51 10.19
N ILE A 91 -4.92 -9.10 10.40
CA ILE A 91 -3.94 -9.85 11.19
C ILE A 91 -3.78 -9.17 12.54
N LEU A 92 -4.13 -9.89 13.59
CA LEU A 92 -4.05 -9.46 14.98
C LEU A 92 -2.90 -10.22 15.64
N SER A 93 -1.94 -9.48 16.19
CA SER A 93 -0.66 -10.03 16.65
C SER A 93 -0.58 -10.17 18.17
N ASN A 94 -1.66 -9.85 18.91
CA ASN A 94 -1.74 -9.95 20.36
C ASN A 94 -3.13 -10.39 20.83
N ASP A 95 -3.22 -10.91 22.05
CA ASP A 95 -4.45 -11.48 22.59
C ASP A 95 -5.52 -10.42 22.88
N GLU A 96 -5.16 -9.19 23.22
CA GLU A 96 -6.11 -8.11 23.49
C GLU A 96 -6.89 -7.75 22.23
N ASP A 97 -6.21 -7.62 21.10
CA ASP A 97 -6.85 -7.35 19.81
C ASP A 97 -7.74 -8.52 19.37
N VAL A 98 -7.29 -9.76 19.60
CA VAL A 98 -8.10 -10.95 19.31
C VAL A 98 -9.37 -10.97 20.15
N GLN A 99 -9.28 -10.64 21.43
CA GLN A 99 -10.46 -10.54 22.32
C GLN A 99 -11.40 -9.42 21.88
N ALA A 100 -10.85 -8.23 21.56
CA ALA A 100 -11.63 -7.11 21.06
C ALA A 100 -12.35 -7.46 19.76
N TRP A 101 -11.67 -8.10 18.83
CA TRP A 101 -12.25 -8.59 17.57
C TRP A 101 -13.35 -9.62 17.80
N ASN A 102 -13.16 -10.54 18.74
CA ASN A 102 -14.16 -11.55 19.07
C ASN A 102 -15.44 -10.94 19.65
N ALA A 103 -15.35 -9.82 20.33
CA ALA A 103 -16.50 -9.07 20.85
C ALA A 103 -17.28 -8.29 19.77
N VAL A 104 -16.72 -8.10 18.57
CA VAL A 104 -17.41 -7.47 17.44
C VAL A 104 -18.53 -8.39 16.95
N SER A 105 -19.69 -7.81 16.65
CA SER A 105 -20.85 -8.55 16.13
C SER A 105 -20.50 -9.41 14.92
N PRO A 106 -20.95 -10.66 14.85
CA PRO A 106 -20.77 -11.52 13.67
C PRO A 106 -21.20 -10.85 12.36
N VAL A 107 -22.30 -10.11 12.37
CA VAL A 107 -22.82 -9.39 11.19
C VAL A 107 -21.81 -8.35 10.65
N ALA A 108 -21.04 -7.73 11.54
CA ALA A 108 -20.01 -6.77 11.12
C ALA A 108 -18.75 -7.44 10.55
N LYS A 109 -18.55 -8.72 10.85
CA LYS A 109 -17.41 -9.55 10.39
C LYS A 109 -17.75 -10.41 9.17
N ASP A 110 -19.03 -10.60 8.90
CA ASP A 110 -19.56 -11.46 7.84
C ASP A 110 -19.78 -10.64 6.57
N GLY A 111 -18.86 -10.71 5.66
CA GLY A 111 -18.93 -9.95 4.40
C GLY A 111 -18.08 -10.53 3.29
N VAL A 112 -17.32 -11.59 3.58
CA VAL A 112 -16.42 -12.23 2.61
C VAL A 112 -17.17 -13.30 1.83
N GLY A 113 -17.21 -13.16 0.50
CA GLY A 113 -17.80 -14.17 -0.37
C GLY A 113 -16.92 -15.42 -0.48
N THR A 114 -17.54 -16.60 -0.53
CA THR A 114 -16.84 -17.89 -0.65
C THR A 114 -15.82 -17.91 -1.80
N LEU A 115 -16.16 -17.35 -2.96
CA LEU A 115 -15.22 -17.27 -4.10
C LEU A 115 -13.99 -16.40 -3.78
N GLY A 116 -14.15 -15.37 -2.95
CA GLY A 116 -13.03 -14.54 -2.50
C GLY A 116 -12.06 -15.31 -1.62
N ILE A 117 -12.58 -16.14 -0.72
CA ILE A 117 -11.75 -17.01 0.16
C ILE A 117 -10.97 -18.00 -0.67
N VAL A 118 -11.66 -18.77 -1.53
CA VAL A 118 -11.03 -19.79 -2.39
C VAL A 118 -9.96 -19.18 -3.30
N ALA A 119 -10.23 -17.99 -3.85
CA ALA A 119 -9.25 -17.29 -4.68
C ALA A 119 -8.04 -16.81 -3.87
N ALA A 120 -8.26 -16.31 -2.64
CA ALA A 120 -7.16 -15.87 -1.78
C ALA A 120 -6.25 -17.06 -1.39
N GLU A 121 -6.83 -18.20 -1.02
CA GLU A 121 -6.10 -19.43 -0.75
C GLU A 121 -5.28 -19.88 -1.97
N ALA A 122 -5.91 -19.92 -3.16
CA ALA A 122 -5.22 -20.29 -4.39
C ALA A 122 -4.07 -19.33 -4.74
N CYS A 123 -4.24 -18.02 -4.51
CA CYS A 123 -3.18 -17.03 -4.72
C CYS A 123 -1.97 -17.30 -3.81
N TYR A 124 -2.20 -17.56 -2.52
CA TYR A 124 -1.12 -17.81 -1.58
C TYR A 124 -0.45 -19.16 -1.81
N ASP A 125 -1.21 -20.22 -2.11
CA ASP A 125 -0.69 -21.57 -2.25
C ASP A 125 -0.02 -21.83 -3.61
N HIS A 126 -0.51 -21.18 -4.68
CA HIS A 126 -0.13 -21.49 -6.06
C HIS A 126 0.23 -20.28 -6.92
N GLY A 127 0.04 -19.07 -6.43
CA GLY A 127 0.18 -17.83 -7.21
C GLY A 127 1.60 -17.28 -7.28
N ARG A 128 2.62 -17.98 -6.81
CA ARG A 128 3.99 -17.46 -6.72
C ARG A 128 4.61 -17.15 -8.08
N GLU A 129 4.48 -18.04 -9.04
CA GLU A 129 5.05 -17.87 -10.39
C GLU A 129 4.43 -16.63 -11.09
N PHE A 130 3.09 -16.51 -11.02
CA PHE A 130 2.38 -15.33 -11.54
C PHE A 130 2.91 -14.03 -10.89
N LEU A 131 3.07 -14.01 -9.58
CA LEU A 131 3.55 -12.85 -8.85
C LEU A 131 4.98 -12.46 -9.25
N ASP A 132 5.87 -13.43 -9.42
CA ASP A 132 7.25 -13.19 -9.81
C ASP A 132 7.34 -12.61 -11.23
N GLU A 133 6.52 -13.09 -12.16
CA GLU A 133 6.41 -12.53 -13.51
C GLU A 133 5.83 -11.11 -13.50
N GLU A 134 4.79 -10.85 -12.70
CA GLU A 134 4.21 -9.51 -12.56
C GLU A 134 5.21 -8.52 -11.98
N ILE A 135 5.93 -8.88 -10.91
CA ILE A 135 6.97 -8.05 -10.30
C ILE A 135 8.06 -7.70 -11.32
N ALA A 136 8.52 -8.69 -12.10
CA ALA A 136 9.54 -8.47 -13.13
C ALA A 136 9.05 -7.49 -14.20
N GLN A 137 7.79 -7.64 -14.65
CA GLN A 137 7.19 -6.74 -15.63
C GLN A 137 6.99 -5.32 -15.08
N LEU A 138 6.51 -5.18 -13.84
CA LEU A 138 6.34 -3.88 -13.19
C LEU A 138 7.67 -3.14 -13.04
N LYS A 139 8.71 -3.85 -12.63
CA LYS A 139 10.06 -3.30 -12.55
C LYS A 139 10.57 -2.81 -13.90
N ALA A 140 10.40 -3.63 -14.95
CA ALA A 140 10.81 -3.26 -16.31
C ALA A 140 10.05 -2.02 -16.81
N ASN A 141 8.74 -1.94 -16.55
CA ASN A 141 7.90 -0.78 -16.91
C ASN A 141 8.36 0.48 -16.17
N ARG A 142 8.63 0.38 -14.86
CA ARG A 142 9.15 1.48 -14.05
C ARG A 142 10.48 1.99 -14.62
N ASP A 143 11.43 1.09 -14.85
CA ASP A 143 12.77 1.43 -15.32
C ASP A 143 12.71 2.11 -16.69
N TRP A 144 11.85 1.61 -17.58
CA TRP A 144 11.63 2.23 -18.89
C TRP A 144 11.03 3.64 -18.78
N LEU A 145 10.04 3.84 -17.90
CA LEU A 145 9.43 5.16 -17.68
C LEU A 145 10.43 6.15 -17.08
N VAL A 146 11.21 5.74 -16.09
CA VAL A 146 12.23 6.57 -15.44
C VAL A 146 13.29 7.03 -16.47
N GLU A 147 13.68 6.16 -17.37
CA GLU A 147 14.67 6.48 -18.41
C GLU A 147 14.10 7.37 -19.53
N ASN A 148 12.88 7.10 -19.98
CA ASN A 148 12.38 7.66 -21.24
C ASN A 148 11.40 8.83 -21.05
N LEU A 149 10.62 8.86 -19.97
CA LEU A 149 9.62 9.89 -19.77
C LEU A 149 10.23 11.30 -19.62
N PRO A 150 11.35 11.52 -18.90
CA PRO A 150 11.99 12.84 -18.84
C PRO A 150 12.53 13.34 -20.19
N LYS A 151 12.91 12.42 -21.09
CA LYS A 151 13.34 12.75 -22.45
C LYS A 151 12.16 13.22 -23.30
N ALA A 152 11.00 12.58 -23.14
CA ALA A 152 9.78 12.89 -23.89
C ALA A 152 9.04 14.11 -23.34
N VAL A 153 9.09 14.32 -22.02
CA VAL A 153 8.40 15.40 -21.28
C VAL A 153 9.42 16.15 -20.43
N PRO A 154 10.17 17.11 -21.00
CA PRO A 154 11.16 17.88 -20.27
C PRO A 154 10.56 18.62 -19.08
N GLY A 155 11.22 18.51 -17.92
CA GLY A 155 10.78 19.13 -16.67
C GLY A 155 9.81 18.28 -15.83
N ILE A 156 9.45 17.07 -16.28
CA ILE A 156 8.70 16.15 -15.44
C ILE A 156 9.58 15.59 -14.33
N GLU A 157 9.04 15.53 -13.13
CA GLU A 157 9.68 14.89 -12.00
C GLU A 157 8.99 13.57 -11.69
N ILE A 158 9.77 12.52 -11.47
CA ILE A 158 9.29 11.17 -11.18
C ILE A 158 9.76 10.79 -9.80
N GLU A 159 8.84 10.47 -8.92
CA GLU A 159 9.14 9.77 -7.68
C GLU A 159 9.32 8.30 -8.03
N VAL A 160 10.58 7.81 -7.94
CA VAL A 160 10.93 6.45 -8.38
C VAL A 160 10.45 5.44 -7.34
N PRO A 161 9.44 4.62 -7.66
CA PRO A 161 8.89 3.69 -6.69
C PRO A 161 9.79 2.46 -6.48
N GLN A 162 9.78 1.95 -5.25
CA GLN A 162 10.42 0.67 -4.86
C GLN A 162 9.43 -0.50 -4.91
N ALA A 163 8.14 -0.17 -4.97
CA ALA A 163 7.03 -1.13 -4.89
C ALA A 163 5.79 -0.60 -5.61
N THR A 164 4.76 -1.38 -5.66
CA THR A 164 3.46 -1.10 -6.26
C THR A 164 3.48 -1.10 -7.79
N TYR A 165 2.32 -0.94 -8.41
CA TYR A 165 2.17 -0.71 -9.86
C TYR A 165 1.84 0.76 -10.16
N LEU A 166 2.04 1.66 -9.18
CA LEU A 166 1.76 3.09 -9.30
C LEU A 166 3.06 3.86 -9.46
N MET A 167 2.98 4.97 -10.19
CA MET A 167 4.08 5.92 -10.33
C MET A 167 3.53 7.33 -10.18
N PHE A 168 4.06 8.08 -9.24
CA PHE A 168 3.67 9.47 -9.02
C PHE A 168 4.49 10.40 -9.92
N LEU A 169 3.79 11.21 -10.72
CA LEU A 169 4.37 12.12 -11.69
C LEU A 169 4.05 13.57 -11.34
N ASN A 170 5.05 14.41 -11.18
CA ASN A 170 4.90 15.83 -10.93
C ASN A 170 5.14 16.62 -12.22
N PHE A 171 4.10 17.32 -12.69
CA PHE A 171 4.13 18.10 -13.91
C PHE A 171 4.50 19.58 -13.73
N LYS A 172 4.76 20.05 -12.48
CA LYS A 172 5.01 21.47 -12.20
C LYS A 172 6.17 22.07 -12.98
N GLY A 173 7.19 21.28 -13.29
CA GLY A 173 8.36 21.73 -14.07
C GLY A 173 8.17 21.67 -15.59
N THR A 174 7.03 21.19 -16.07
CA THR A 174 6.78 21.00 -17.50
C THR A 174 6.11 22.24 -18.15
N LYS A 175 5.95 22.21 -19.47
CA LYS A 175 5.17 23.21 -20.20
C LYS A 175 3.65 23.04 -20.06
N LEU A 176 3.20 22.07 -19.28
CA LEU A 176 1.78 21.82 -19.05
C LEU A 176 1.24 22.82 -18.02
N ASP A 177 0.72 23.93 -18.50
CA ASP A 177 0.13 24.99 -17.67
C ASP A 177 -1.31 24.63 -17.28
N THR A 178 -1.43 23.78 -16.25
CA THR A 178 -2.74 23.40 -15.69
C THR A 178 -2.60 22.84 -14.28
N GLU A 179 -3.58 23.18 -13.43
CA GLU A 179 -3.70 22.61 -12.08
C GLU A 179 -4.32 21.18 -12.09
N LYS A 180 -4.79 20.72 -13.27
CA LYS A 180 -5.47 19.43 -13.43
C LYS A 180 -4.84 18.60 -14.55
N PRO A 181 -3.56 18.17 -14.41
CA PRO A 181 -2.83 17.48 -15.48
C PRO A 181 -3.53 16.20 -15.95
N ALA A 182 -4.06 15.38 -15.04
CA ALA A 182 -4.76 14.14 -15.39
C ALA A 182 -6.00 14.42 -16.30
N ALA A 183 -6.80 15.45 -15.98
CA ALA A 183 -7.96 15.81 -16.78
C ALA A 183 -7.56 16.38 -18.16
N TRP A 184 -6.48 17.16 -18.20
CA TRP A 184 -5.94 17.70 -19.45
C TRP A 184 -5.42 16.60 -20.36
N LEU A 185 -4.60 15.68 -19.83
CA LEU A 185 -4.03 14.55 -20.55
C LEU A 185 -5.13 13.63 -21.11
N ARG A 186 -6.17 13.35 -20.33
CA ARG A 186 -7.31 12.56 -20.80
C ARG A 186 -7.98 13.21 -22.01
N ARG A 187 -8.17 14.55 -22.00
CA ARG A 187 -8.87 15.27 -23.08
C ARG A 187 -8.00 15.41 -24.33
N HIS A 188 -6.72 15.76 -24.20
CA HIS A 188 -5.87 16.19 -25.30
C HIS A 188 -4.90 15.11 -25.78
N ALA A 189 -4.35 14.32 -24.85
CA ALA A 189 -3.41 13.25 -25.16
C ALA A 189 -4.03 11.84 -25.19
N LYS A 190 -5.31 11.71 -24.80
CA LYS A 190 -6.03 10.42 -24.69
C LYS A 190 -5.36 9.46 -23.72
N VAL A 191 -4.65 9.99 -22.73
CA VAL A 191 -4.03 9.24 -21.64
C VAL A 191 -4.86 9.43 -20.39
N ALA A 192 -5.36 8.34 -19.81
CA ALA A 192 -6.11 8.35 -18.57
C ALA A 192 -5.15 8.13 -17.38
N MET A 193 -5.08 9.11 -16.50
CA MET A 193 -4.35 9.06 -15.24
C MET A 193 -5.30 9.43 -14.10
N ASN A 194 -4.97 9.02 -12.89
CA ASN A 194 -5.69 9.40 -11.66
C ASN A 194 -5.15 10.68 -11.07
#